data_ce2f1e8a6da8d1321ea38db605137bf8
#
_entry.id   ce2f1e8a6da8d1321ea38db605137bf8
#
_cell.length_a   1.000
_cell.length_b   1.000
_cell.length_c   1.000
_cell.angle_alpha   90.00
_cell.angle_beta   90.00
_cell.angle_gamma   90.00
#
_symmetry.space_group_name_H-M   'P 1'
#
loop_
_entity.id
_entity.type
_entity.pdbx_description
1 polymer ?
#
loop_
_entity_poly.entity_id
_entity_poly.type
_entity_poly.pdbx_seq_one_letter_code
_entity_poly.pdbx_strand_id
1 'polypeptide(L)'
;LENLDKTIERLAREDIISIKANPWGFCIARLSTVKMTKCYDGFDYNPQSANPVICMDCINNLTMSSNIDYIVLHSWQHIDLLMSEHLTEIPMSLRKQSLEYVGVALKRVSELEPDHSIIPKLKDAITKGAL
;
A
#
# COMPACT_ATOMS: atom_id res chain seq x y z
N LEU A 1 21.33 -16.16 -12.86
CA LEU A 1 22.43 -15.35 -12.34
C LEU A 1 22.82 -14.23 -13.29
N GLU A 2 22.96 -14.53 -14.60
CA GLU A 2 23.22 -13.47 -15.60
C GLU A 2 22.10 -12.44 -15.63
N ASN A 3 20.85 -12.89 -15.50
CA ASN A 3 19.69 -12.00 -15.46
C ASN A 3 19.71 -11.10 -14.22
N LEU A 4 20.19 -11.61 -13.10
CA LEU A 4 20.31 -10.83 -11.88
C LEU A 4 21.36 -9.73 -12.04
N ASP A 5 22.55 -10.05 -12.58
CA ASP A 5 23.61 -9.07 -12.80
C ASP A 5 23.17 -7.97 -13.77
N LYS A 6 22.48 -8.33 -14.87
CA LYS A 6 21.93 -7.35 -15.82
C LYS A 6 20.88 -6.49 -15.18
N THR A 7 20.05 -7.05 -14.31
CA THR A 7 19.03 -6.31 -13.57
C THR A 7 19.67 -5.31 -12.63
N ILE A 8 20.70 -5.72 -11.88
CA ILE A 8 21.43 -4.83 -10.98
C ILE A 8 22.07 -3.67 -11.74
N GLU A 9 22.72 -3.95 -12.88
CA GLU A 9 23.31 -2.91 -13.72
C GLU A 9 22.25 -1.92 -14.23
N ARG A 10 21.09 -2.41 -14.64
CA ARG A 10 20.00 -1.56 -15.09
C ARG A 10 19.47 -0.70 -13.95
N LEU A 11 19.28 -1.27 -12.76
CA LEU A 11 18.81 -0.55 -11.59
C LEU A 11 19.78 0.56 -11.20
N ALA A 12 21.09 0.29 -11.23
CA ALA A 12 22.09 1.30 -10.97
C ALA A 12 22.03 2.47 -11.95
N ARG A 13 21.74 2.18 -13.24
CA ARG A 13 21.58 3.21 -14.27
C ARG A 13 20.29 4.01 -14.13
N GLU A 14 19.26 3.43 -13.51
CA GLU A 14 17.96 4.05 -13.30
C GLU A 14 17.86 4.88 -12.01
N ASP A 15 19.00 5.18 -11.37
CA ASP A 15 19.03 6.07 -10.21
C ASP A 15 18.38 5.44 -8.94
N ILE A 16 18.37 4.12 -8.86
CA ILE A 16 17.77 3.41 -7.73
C ILE A 16 18.75 3.40 -6.55
N ILE A 17 18.30 3.92 -5.40
CA ILE A 17 19.11 3.98 -4.18
C ILE A 17 18.78 2.87 -3.18
N SER A 18 17.59 2.27 -3.29
CA SER A 18 17.17 1.22 -2.36
C SER A 18 16.05 0.38 -2.96
N ILE A 19 16.10 -0.93 -2.69
CA ILE A 19 15.00 -1.85 -2.98
C ILE A 19 14.72 -2.60 -1.68
N LYS A 20 13.47 -2.51 -1.21
CA LYS A 20 13.04 -3.20 0.01
C LYS A 20 11.77 -4.00 -0.27
N ALA A 21 11.78 -5.28 0.09
CA ALA A 21 10.59 -6.12 0.00
C ALA A 21 9.72 -5.92 1.23
N ASN A 22 8.47 -5.51 1.02
CA ASN A 22 7.44 -5.43 2.04
C ASN A 22 6.34 -6.42 1.71
N PRO A 23 5.55 -6.88 2.70
CA PRO A 23 4.43 -7.80 2.42
C PRO A 23 3.40 -7.22 1.45
N TRP A 24 3.24 -5.90 1.40
CA TRP A 24 2.28 -5.19 0.54
C TRP A 24 2.86 -4.75 -0.80
N GLY A 25 4.16 -4.90 -1.03
CA GLY A 25 4.81 -4.53 -2.29
C GLY A 25 6.27 -4.15 -2.10
N PHE A 26 6.97 -4.02 -3.22
CA PHE A 26 8.38 -3.61 -3.19
C PHE A 26 8.51 -2.10 -3.14
N CYS A 27 9.34 -1.61 -2.24
CA CYS A 27 9.74 -0.20 -2.24
C CYS A 27 10.97 -0.04 -3.11
N ILE A 28 10.84 0.68 -4.23
CA ILE A 28 11.93 0.98 -5.16
C ILE A 28 12.23 2.47 -5.05
N ALA A 29 13.09 2.82 -4.10
CA ALA A 29 13.44 4.21 -3.84
C ALA A 29 14.46 4.70 -4.87
N ARG A 30 14.21 5.88 -5.45
CA ARG A 30 15.05 6.53 -6.45
C ARG A 30 15.49 7.89 -5.96
N LEU A 31 16.74 8.27 -6.29
CA LEU A 31 17.27 9.57 -5.92
C LEU A 31 16.43 10.71 -6.54
N SER A 32 16.03 10.55 -7.78
CA SER A 32 15.23 11.54 -8.51
C SER A 32 13.86 11.80 -7.90
N THR A 33 13.29 10.84 -7.15
CA THR A 33 11.96 10.94 -6.56
C THR A 33 11.95 10.89 -5.04
N VAL A 34 13.12 10.96 -4.40
CA VAL A 34 13.22 10.76 -2.94
C VAL A 34 12.36 11.74 -2.15
N LYS A 35 12.24 12.98 -2.61
CA LYS A 35 11.44 14.01 -1.94
C LYS A 35 9.93 13.78 -2.11
N MET A 36 9.53 12.97 -3.07
CA MET A 36 8.13 12.60 -3.32
C MET A 36 7.73 11.33 -2.57
N THR A 37 8.69 10.68 -1.91
CA THR A 37 8.48 9.48 -1.10
C THR A 37 7.66 9.83 0.13
N LYS A 38 6.62 9.03 0.41
CA LYS A 38 5.72 9.32 1.54
C LYS A 38 6.38 9.15 2.91
N CYS A 39 7.48 8.39 3.00
CA CYS A 39 8.27 8.27 4.23
C CYS A 39 9.47 9.24 4.29
N TYR A 40 9.50 10.24 3.39
CA TYR A 40 10.51 11.29 3.41
C TYR A 40 10.23 12.25 4.58
N ASP A 41 11.23 12.46 5.43
CA ASP A 41 11.08 13.23 6.68
C ASP A 41 11.50 14.71 6.57
N GLY A 42 11.78 15.19 5.36
CA GLY A 42 12.27 16.54 5.11
C GLY A 42 13.78 16.63 4.91
N PHE A 43 14.50 15.59 5.27
CA PHE A 43 15.97 15.51 5.11
C PHE A 43 16.38 14.34 4.25
N ASP A 44 15.74 13.18 4.45
CA ASP A 44 16.10 11.97 3.73
C ASP A 44 14.91 11.01 3.70
N TYR A 45 15.03 9.99 2.87
CA TYR A 45 14.16 8.86 2.83
C TYR A 45 14.26 8.05 4.13
N ASN A 46 13.11 7.82 4.78
CA ASN A 46 13.06 7.13 6.07
C ASN A 46 12.21 5.85 5.99
N PRO A 47 12.81 4.70 5.61
CA PRO A 47 12.07 3.44 5.46
C PRO A 47 11.53 2.89 6.78
N GLN A 48 11.99 3.39 7.92
CA GLN A 48 11.49 2.98 9.23
C GLN A 48 10.05 3.46 9.47
N SER A 49 9.62 4.50 8.76
CA SER A 49 8.25 5.01 8.80
C SER A 49 7.29 4.23 7.89
N ALA A 50 7.78 3.20 7.20
CA ALA A 50 6.99 2.43 6.24
C ALA A 50 5.84 1.68 6.93
N ASN A 51 4.64 1.79 6.36
CA ASN A 51 3.47 1.01 6.75
C ASN A 51 2.55 0.84 5.52
N PRO A 52 1.60 -0.11 5.55
CA PRO A 52 0.78 -0.41 4.37
C PRO A 52 0.04 0.79 3.80
N VAL A 53 -0.55 1.63 4.64
CA VAL A 53 -1.34 2.79 4.18
C VAL A 53 -0.45 3.78 3.44
N ILE A 54 0.71 4.11 4.01
CA ILE A 54 1.66 5.04 3.41
C ILE A 54 2.30 4.45 2.17
N CYS A 55 2.77 3.19 2.27
CA CYS A 55 3.57 2.58 1.21
C CYS A 55 2.75 2.18 -0.02
N MET A 56 1.54 1.66 0.15
CA MET A 56 0.73 1.24 -1.00
C MET A 56 0.36 2.39 -1.93
N ASP A 57 0.31 3.61 -1.42
CA ASP A 57 0.02 4.81 -2.22
C ASP A 57 1.28 5.63 -2.53
N CYS A 58 2.46 5.12 -2.23
CA CYS A 58 3.72 5.80 -2.47
C CYS A 58 4.18 5.62 -3.92
N ILE A 59 4.81 6.66 -4.49
CA ILE A 59 5.37 6.62 -5.84
C ILE A 59 6.42 5.51 -6.02
N ASN A 60 7.07 5.11 -4.93
CA ASN A 60 8.11 4.08 -4.96
C ASN A 60 7.56 2.65 -4.83
N ASN A 61 6.28 2.50 -4.52
CA ASN A 61 5.70 1.18 -4.28
C ASN A 61 5.35 0.47 -5.57
N LEU A 62 5.81 -0.77 -5.68
CA LEU A 62 5.42 -1.69 -6.75
C LEU A 62 4.72 -2.89 -6.12
N THR A 63 3.40 -2.94 -6.24
CA THR A 63 2.60 -4.08 -5.76
C THR A 63 2.53 -5.13 -6.87
N MET A 64 2.87 -6.35 -6.51
CA MET A 64 2.84 -7.50 -7.42
C MET A 64 1.65 -8.41 -7.07
N SER A 65 1.26 -9.28 -8.01
CA SER A 65 0.19 -10.25 -7.75
C SER A 65 0.45 -11.11 -6.51
N SER A 66 1.72 -11.40 -6.21
CA SER A 66 2.11 -12.14 -5.02
C SER A 66 1.82 -11.42 -3.71
N ASN A 67 1.60 -10.10 -3.74
CA ASN A 67 1.28 -9.30 -2.55
C ASN A 67 -0.24 -9.24 -2.28
N ILE A 68 -1.06 -9.64 -3.24
CA ILE A 68 -2.52 -9.50 -3.13
C ILE A 68 -3.07 -10.28 -1.95
N ASP A 69 -2.61 -11.50 -1.72
CA ASP A 69 -3.10 -12.33 -0.62
C ASP A 69 -2.88 -11.65 0.73
N TYR A 70 -1.73 -11.00 0.93
CA TYR A 70 -1.46 -10.23 2.14
C TYR A 70 -2.42 -9.06 2.27
N ILE A 71 -2.57 -8.28 1.19
CA ILE A 71 -3.45 -7.10 1.19
C ILE A 71 -4.89 -7.50 1.49
N VAL A 72 -5.38 -8.57 0.87
CA VAL A 72 -6.74 -9.08 1.09
C VAL A 72 -6.92 -9.55 2.54
N LEU A 73 -5.97 -10.33 3.04
CA LEU A 73 -6.04 -10.85 4.42
C LEU A 73 -6.14 -9.71 5.44
N HIS A 74 -5.30 -8.70 5.29
CA HIS A 74 -5.28 -7.57 6.22
C HIS A 74 -6.42 -6.57 5.98
N SER A 75 -7.06 -6.60 4.82
CA SER A 75 -8.23 -5.77 4.55
C SER A 75 -9.43 -6.14 5.42
N TRP A 76 -9.58 -7.42 5.77
CA TRP A 76 -10.76 -7.88 6.51
C TRP A 76 -10.93 -7.21 7.87
N GLN A 77 -9.86 -6.96 8.61
CA GLN A 77 -9.98 -6.27 9.90
C GLN A 77 -10.52 -4.84 9.74
N HIS A 78 -10.13 -4.16 8.66
CA HIS A 78 -10.61 -2.81 8.38
C HIS A 78 -12.05 -2.81 7.83
N ILE A 79 -12.38 -3.80 7.01
CA ILE A 79 -13.76 -3.99 6.52
C ILE A 79 -14.69 -4.26 7.70
N ASP A 80 -14.31 -5.17 8.60
CA ASP A 80 -15.13 -5.50 9.76
C ASP A 80 -15.34 -4.29 10.67
N LEU A 81 -14.31 -3.47 10.86
CA LEU A 81 -14.43 -2.25 11.67
C LEU A 81 -15.42 -1.28 11.03
N LEU A 82 -15.29 -1.02 9.73
CA LEU A 82 -16.14 -0.06 9.03
C LEU A 82 -17.59 -0.55 8.85
N MET A 83 -17.80 -1.86 8.80
CA MET A 83 -19.13 -2.46 8.68
C MET A 83 -19.79 -2.71 10.04
N SER A 84 -19.15 -2.36 11.15
CA SER A 84 -19.66 -2.54 12.48
C SER A 84 -20.98 -1.79 12.71
N GLU A 85 -21.91 -2.40 13.44
CA GLU A 85 -23.14 -1.75 13.89
C GLU A 85 -22.87 -0.60 14.85
N HIS A 86 -21.72 -0.62 15.52
CA HIS A 86 -21.31 0.37 16.50
C HIS A 86 -20.26 1.34 15.95
N LEU A 87 -20.27 1.59 14.64
CA LEU A 87 -19.28 2.42 13.97
C LEU A 87 -19.17 3.81 14.60
N THR A 88 -20.28 4.41 15.01
CA THR A 88 -20.29 5.75 15.63
C THR A 88 -19.62 5.79 16.99
N GLU A 89 -19.48 4.65 17.65
CA GLU A 89 -18.80 4.52 18.95
C GLU A 89 -17.29 4.35 18.80
N ILE A 90 -16.81 4.09 17.58
CA ILE A 90 -15.38 3.90 17.32
C ILE A 90 -14.72 5.27 17.15
N PRO A 91 -13.54 5.50 17.76
CA PRO A 91 -12.83 6.77 17.61
C PRO A 91 -12.61 7.15 16.15
N MET A 92 -12.78 8.44 15.84
CA MET A 92 -12.66 8.97 14.48
C MET A 92 -11.29 8.64 13.86
N SER A 93 -10.23 8.68 14.64
CA SER A 93 -8.88 8.37 14.15
C SER A 93 -8.76 6.94 13.62
N LEU A 94 -9.38 5.97 14.31
CA LEU A 94 -9.37 4.57 13.88
C LEU A 94 -10.23 4.36 12.63
N ARG A 95 -11.40 5.02 12.58
CA ARG A 95 -12.25 4.96 11.39
C ARG A 95 -11.55 5.53 10.16
N LYS A 96 -10.88 6.67 10.32
CA LYS A 96 -10.13 7.31 9.25
C LYS A 96 -8.99 6.42 8.75
N GLN A 97 -8.25 5.81 9.66
CA GLN A 97 -7.17 4.90 9.33
C GLN A 97 -7.67 3.70 8.51
N SER A 98 -8.79 3.11 8.93
CA SER A 98 -9.39 1.99 8.21
C SER A 98 -9.90 2.40 6.82
N LEU A 99 -10.52 3.60 6.70
CA LEU A 99 -10.94 4.13 5.40
C LEU A 99 -9.77 4.32 4.46
N GLU A 100 -8.67 4.86 4.94
CA GLU A 100 -7.46 5.04 4.14
C GLU A 100 -6.91 3.70 3.65
N TYR A 101 -6.83 2.71 4.55
CA TYR A 101 -6.35 1.37 4.17
C TYR A 101 -7.24 0.75 3.10
N VAL A 102 -8.56 0.73 3.32
CA VAL A 102 -9.51 0.13 2.40
C VAL A 102 -9.46 0.83 1.04
N GLY A 103 -9.28 2.15 1.04
CA GLY A 103 -9.16 2.92 -0.20
C GLY A 103 -7.96 2.52 -1.04
N VAL A 104 -6.77 2.43 -0.42
CA VAL A 104 -5.56 2.04 -1.16
C VAL A 104 -5.58 0.55 -1.53
N ALA A 105 -6.16 -0.30 -0.67
CA ALA A 105 -6.33 -1.72 -0.98
C ALA A 105 -7.23 -1.91 -2.21
N LEU A 106 -8.35 -1.19 -2.26
CA LEU A 106 -9.26 -1.24 -3.42
C LEU A 106 -8.54 -0.84 -4.70
N LYS A 107 -7.76 0.23 -4.65
CA LYS A 107 -6.99 0.71 -5.80
C LYS A 107 -6.02 -0.36 -6.30
N ARG A 108 -5.22 -0.95 -5.41
CA ARG A 108 -4.20 -1.93 -5.80
C ARG A 108 -4.79 -3.25 -6.27
N VAL A 109 -5.79 -3.77 -5.56
CA VAL A 109 -6.45 -5.02 -5.96
C VAL A 109 -7.17 -4.83 -7.30
N SER A 110 -7.85 -3.71 -7.51
CA SER A 110 -8.54 -3.43 -8.78
C SER A 110 -7.58 -3.33 -9.95
N GLU A 111 -6.37 -2.80 -9.74
CA GLU A 111 -5.36 -2.71 -10.80
C GLU A 111 -4.81 -4.08 -11.21
N LEU A 112 -4.62 -4.98 -10.25
CA LEU A 112 -3.95 -6.26 -10.48
C LEU A 112 -4.91 -7.42 -10.69
N GLU A 113 -6.04 -7.43 -9.98
CA GLU A 113 -7.05 -8.49 -10.04
C GLU A 113 -8.44 -7.87 -10.02
N PRO A 114 -8.89 -7.24 -11.13
CA PRO A 114 -10.14 -6.47 -11.16
C PRO A 114 -11.40 -7.29 -10.88
N ASP A 115 -11.32 -8.62 -11.00
CA ASP A 115 -12.47 -9.51 -10.72
C ASP A 115 -12.39 -10.17 -9.34
N HIS A 116 -11.47 -9.72 -8.47
CA HIS A 116 -11.31 -10.32 -7.15
C HIS A 116 -12.58 -10.14 -6.31
N SER A 117 -12.96 -11.19 -5.58
CA SER A 117 -14.20 -11.21 -4.77
C SER A 117 -14.21 -10.21 -3.61
N ILE A 118 -13.04 -9.74 -3.18
CA ILE A 118 -12.93 -8.74 -2.11
C ILE A 118 -13.39 -7.34 -2.55
N ILE A 119 -13.37 -7.04 -3.85
CA ILE A 119 -13.63 -5.70 -4.37
C ILE A 119 -15.01 -5.16 -3.96
N PRO A 120 -16.13 -5.91 -4.10
CA PRO A 120 -17.42 -5.43 -3.61
C PRO A 120 -17.42 -5.15 -2.11
N LYS A 121 -16.73 -5.96 -1.33
CA LYS A 121 -16.64 -5.79 0.12
C LYS A 121 -15.88 -4.52 0.49
N LEU A 122 -14.80 -4.21 -0.22
CA LEU A 122 -14.05 -2.98 -0.04
C LEU A 122 -14.91 -1.75 -0.37
N LYS A 123 -15.66 -1.81 -1.46
CA LYS A 123 -16.55 -0.71 -1.87
C LYS A 123 -17.66 -0.47 -0.83
N ASP A 124 -18.28 -1.54 -0.31
CA ASP A 124 -19.31 -1.44 0.71
C ASP A 124 -18.77 -0.82 2.00
N ALA A 125 -17.56 -1.22 2.41
CA ALA A 125 -16.91 -0.68 3.59
C ALA A 125 -16.63 0.82 3.45
N ILE A 126 -16.18 1.26 2.28
CA ILE A 126 -15.94 2.68 2.00
C ILE A 126 -17.25 3.46 2.08
N THR A 127 -18.31 2.96 1.46
CA THR A 127 -19.60 3.63 1.46
C THR A 127 -20.13 3.79 2.88
N LYS A 128 -20.08 2.74 3.69
CA LYS A 128 -20.56 2.80 5.07
C LYS A 128 -19.64 3.66 5.95
N GLY A 129 -18.33 3.54 5.79
CA GLY A 129 -17.37 4.29 6.60
C GLY A 129 -17.36 5.78 6.32
N ALA A 130 -17.75 6.20 5.12
CA ALA A 130 -17.82 7.61 4.73
C ALA A 130 -19.07 8.32 5.28
N LEU A 131 -20.04 7.56 5.79
CA LEU A 131 -21.22 8.13 6.44
C LEU A 131 -20.88 8.55 7.86
#